data_6063d2a1ea8357df444bd963982354fe
#
_entry.id   6063d2a1ea8357df444bd963982354fe
#
_cell.length_a   1.000
_cell.length_b   1.000
_cell.length_c   1.000
_cell.angle_alpha   90.00
_cell.angle_beta   90.00
_cell.angle_gamma   90.00
#
_symmetry.space_group_name_H-M   'P 1'
#
loop_
_entity.id
_entity.type
_entity.pdbx_description
1 polymer ?
#
loop_
_entity_poly.entity_id
_entity_poly.type
_entity_poly.pdbx_seq_one_letter_code
_entity_poly.pdbx_strand_id
1 'polypeptide(L)'
;MTLFKSWFIDYEPFDKQVPTTWKYGVLGNFVEIKRGGSPRPIQNFLSNRGLHWLKISDATCISSPFINEIKEYIIEEGLKKTIFLKAGSLVLSNSATPGLPKILDIDTCIHDGWLYFPSSKFSNEYLYLYFKYIRNNLVALGNGSVFTNLKTDIIKNYPTNLPTYDVLNKFDEIVKPIFSMILSKTRESKRLIEIRDTLLPKLMSGELDVSNVDF
;
A
#
# COMPACT_ATOMS: atom_id res chain seq x y z
N MET A 1 9.70 10.59 -3.00
CA MET A 1 10.07 11.04 -1.61
C MET A 1 10.57 12.48 -1.59
N THR A 2 11.46 12.89 -2.50
CA THR A 2 12.06 14.26 -2.49
C THR A 2 11.00 15.36 -2.51
N LEU A 3 10.02 15.29 -3.44
CA LEU A 3 8.96 16.28 -3.54
C LEU A 3 8.11 16.35 -2.26
N PHE A 4 7.70 15.19 -1.71
CA PHE A 4 6.94 15.14 -0.46
C PHE A 4 7.71 15.79 0.69
N LYS A 5 9.00 15.48 0.81
CA LYS A 5 9.85 16.04 1.85
C LYS A 5 9.98 17.56 1.68
N SER A 6 10.29 18.04 0.48
CA SER A 6 10.38 19.46 0.15
C SER A 6 9.12 20.23 0.57
N TRP A 7 7.93 19.71 0.26
CA TRP A 7 6.67 20.42 0.51
C TRP A 7 6.18 20.35 1.94
N PHE A 8 6.26 19.17 2.59
CA PHE A 8 5.53 18.90 3.85
C PHE A 8 6.43 18.68 5.05
N ILE A 9 7.74 18.68 4.85
CA ILE A 9 8.73 18.51 5.92
C ILE A 9 9.69 19.70 5.97
N ASP A 10 10.28 20.03 4.84
CA ASP A 10 11.24 21.14 4.74
C ASP A 10 10.53 22.47 4.44
N TYR A 11 9.26 22.42 4.02
CA TYR A 11 8.40 23.58 3.70
C TYR A 11 9.00 24.55 2.68
N GLU A 12 9.80 24.05 1.75
CA GLU A 12 10.53 24.88 0.78
C GLU A 12 9.63 25.83 -0.03
N PRO A 13 8.44 25.42 -0.53
CA PRO A 13 7.52 26.33 -1.22
C PRO A 13 6.82 27.34 -0.29
N PHE A 14 7.05 27.27 1.02
CA PHE A 14 6.36 28.04 2.05
C PHE A 14 7.36 28.78 2.97
N ASP A 15 8.42 29.32 2.41
CA ASP A 15 9.48 30.06 3.12
C ASP A 15 10.10 29.27 4.29
N LYS A 16 10.17 27.93 4.14
CA LYS A 16 10.69 26.98 5.15
C LYS A 16 9.96 27.03 6.50
N GLN A 17 8.69 27.42 6.49
CA GLN A 17 7.84 27.48 7.67
C GLN A 17 6.49 26.82 7.42
N VAL A 18 5.90 26.23 8.46
CA VAL A 18 4.53 25.72 8.38
C VAL A 18 3.57 26.88 8.17
N PRO A 19 2.80 26.89 7.07
CA PRO A 19 1.82 27.98 6.86
C PRO A 19 0.79 28.04 7.98
N THR A 20 0.48 29.22 8.45
CA THR A 20 -0.51 29.44 9.52
C THR A 20 -1.94 29.02 9.14
N THR A 21 -2.21 28.84 7.84
CA THR A 21 -3.48 28.35 7.30
C THR A 21 -3.66 26.84 7.42
N TRP A 22 -2.59 26.10 7.75
CA TRP A 22 -2.67 24.66 7.96
C TRP A 22 -3.23 24.34 9.34
N LYS A 23 -3.97 23.23 9.43
CA LYS A 23 -4.53 22.79 10.70
C LYS A 23 -3.59 21.82 11.39
N TYR A 24 -3.09 22.18 12.56
CA TYR A 24 -2.33 21.25 13.40
C TYR A 24 -3.28 20.33 14.18
N GLY A 25 -2.91 19.07 14.31
CA GLY A 25 -3.67 18.09 15.08
C GLY A 25 -2.96 16.73 15.15
N VAL A 26 -3.74 15.69 15.37
CA VAL A 26 -3.28 14.30 15.28
C VAL A 26 -3.88 13.64 14.04
N LEU A 27 -3.20 12.63 13.50
CA LEU A 27 -3.63 12.00 12.24
C LEU A 27 -5.06 11.48 12.30
N GLY A 28 -5.50 10.94 13.44
CA GLY A 28 -6.87 10.47 13.65
C GLY A 28 -7.97 11.55 13.54
N ASN A 29 -7.61 12.85 13.59
CA ASN A 29 -8.55 13.93 13.32
C ASN A 29 -8.86 14.10 11.82
N PHE A 30 -7.98 13.58 10.95
CA PHE A 30 -8.02 13.80 9.51
C PHE A 30 -8.23 12.51 8.71
N VAL A 31 -7.98 11.35 9.35
CA VAL A 31 -8.02 10.03 8.71
C VAL A 31 -8.74 9.04 9.63
N GLU A 32 -9.75 8.38 9.12
CA GLU A 32 -10.34 7.24 9.81
C GLU A 32 -9.43 6.01 9.63
N ILE A 33 -9.00 5.41 10.75
CA ILE A 33 -8.08 4.27 10.76
C ILE A 33 -8.78 3.08 11.40
N LYS A 34 -8.94 2.02 10.62
CA LYS A 34 -9.54 0.75 11.06
C LYS A 34 -8.56 -0.42 10.85
N ARG A 35 -8.82 -1.49 11.56
CA ARG A 35 -8.05 -2.74 11.49
C ARG A 35 -8.79 -3.77 10.67
N GLY A 36 -8.05 -4.57 9.89
CA GLY A 36 -8.57 -5.76 9.21
C GLY A 36 -9.07 -6.82 10.19
N GLY A 37 -9.61 -7.89 9.67
CA GLY A 37 -10.17 -8.98 10.46
C GLY A 37 -9.76 -10.35 9.92
N SER A 38 -9.62 -11.34 10.81
CA SER A 38 -9.25 -12.71 10.43
C SER A 38 -10.35 -13.69 10.83
N PRO A 39 -10.87 -14.49 9.90
CA PRO A 39 -11.70 -15.64 10.26
C PRO A 39 -10.85 -16.63 11.05
N ARG A 40 -11.43 -17.23 12.08
CA ARG A 40 -10.72 -18.16 12.96
C ARG A 40 -11.51 -19.45 13.16
N PRO A 41 -10.81 -20.62 13.15
CA PRO A 41 -9.41 -20.79 12.74
C PRO A 41 -9.25 -20.56 11.23
N ILE A 42 -8.17 -19.87 10.82
CA ILE A 42 -7.98 -19.47 9.41
C ILE A 42 -7.89 -20.67 8.47
N GLN A 43 -7.37 -21.80 8.93
CA GLN A 43 -7.19 -23.02 8.15
C GLN A 43 -8.50 -23.53 7.54
N ASN A 44 -9.63 -23.31 8.21
CA ASN A 44 -10.95 -23.72 7.73
C ASN A 44 -11.49 -22.83 6.60
N PHE A 45 -10.81 -21.71 6.34
CA PHE A 45 -11.23 -20.72 5.33
C PHE A 45 -10.23 -20.61 4.19
N LEU A 46 -9.02 -21.16 4.31
CA LEU A 46 -8.04 -21.16 3.21
C LEU A 46 -8.52 -22.03 2.05
N SER A 47 -8.23 -21.58 0.81
CA SER A 47 -8.65 -22.23 -0.42
C SER A 47 -7.62 -22.00 -1.52
N ASN A 48 -7.69 -22.83 -2.57
CA ASN A 48 -6.89 -22.65 -3.80
C ASN A 48 -7.53 -21.65 -4.78
N ARG A 49 -8.72 -21.16 -4.48
CA ARG A 49 -9.47 -20.21 -5.29
C ARG A 49 -10.50 -19.45 -4.42
N GLY A 50 -10.98 -18.31 -4.92
CA GLY A 50 -11.99 -17.51 -4.22
C GLY A 50 -11.53 -16.08 -4.03
N LEU A 51 -11.67 -15.54 -2.81
CA LEU A 51 -11.29 -14.17 -2.49
C LEU A 51 -9.79 -14.13 -2.13
N HIS A 52 -9.05 -13.22 -2.73
CA HIS A 52 -7.64 -13.00 -2.37
C HIS A 52 -7.50 -12.70 -0.87
N TRP A 53 -6.47 -13.28 -0.24
CA TRP A 53 -6.14 -13.13 1.16
C TRP A 53 -4.74 -12.54 1.33
N LEU A 54 -4.67 -11.23 1.56
CA LEU A 54 -3.40 -10.52 1.61
C LEU A 54 -2.60 -10.82 2.88
N LYS A 55 -1.42 -11.41 2.70
CA LYS A 55 -0.41 -11.57 3.75
C LYS A 55 0.62 -10.44 3.73
N ILE A 56 1.25 -10.21 4.89
CA ILE A 56 2.34 -9.21 4.98
C ILE A 56 3.55 -9.65 4.14
N SER A 57 3.80 -10.96 4.04
CA SER A 57 4.84 -11.51 3.18
C SER A 57 4.69 -11.11 1.70
N ASP A 58 3.46 -11.08 1.18
CA ASP A 58 3.21 -10.66 -0.21
C ASP A 58 3.66 -9.22 -0.44
N ALA A 59 3.41 -8.33 0.55
CA ALA A 59 3.79 -6.94 0.48
C ALA A 59 5.29 -6.68 0.67
N THR A 60 5.98 -7.49 1.47
CA THR A 60 7.42 -7.30 1.75
C THR A 60 8.31 -7.73 0.60
N CYS A 61 7.86 -8.68 -0.23
CA CYS A 61 8.59 -9.13 -1.42
C CYS A 61 8.53 -8.14 -2.59
N ILE A 62 7.63 -7.15 -2.54
CA ILE A 62 7.37 -6.22 -3.65
C ILE A 62 7.99 -4.85 -3.33
N SER A 63 8.89 -4.37 -4.19
CA SER A 63 9.48 -3.03 -4.08
C SER A 63 8.52 -1.92 -4.54
N SER A 64 7.61 -2.23 -5.47
CA SER A 64 6.58 -1.31 -5.97
C SER A 64 5.66 -0.81 -4.83
N PRO A 65 5.12 0.42 -4.93
CA PRO A 65 4.03 0.87 -4.09
C PRO A 65 2.78 -0.01 -4.16
N PHE A 66 2.59 -0.71 -5.27
CA PHE A 66 1.38 -1.46 -5.58
C PHE A 66 1.54 -2.95 -5.32
N ILE A 67 0.48 -3.56 -4.76
CA ILE A 67 0.35 -5.03 -4.65
C ILE A 67 -0.48 -5.51 -5.83
N ASN A 68 0.16 -6.18 -6.77
CA ASN A 68 -0.42 -6.72 -7.99
C ASN A 68 -0.41 -8.26 -8.05
N GLU A 69 -0.01 -8.91 -6.97
CA GLU A 69 -0.02 -10.36 -6.83
C GLU A 69 -0.27 -10.76 -5.38
N ILE A 70 -1.17 -11.71 -5.17
CA ILE A 70 -1.52 -12.28 -3.86
C ILE A 70 -1.67 -13.79 -4.06
N LYS A 71 -0.95 -14.56 -3.25
CA LYS A 71 -0.80 -16.01 -3.46
C LYS A 71 -1.91 -16.85 -2.83
N GLU A 72 -2.54 -16.34 -1.78
CA GLU A 72 -3.52 -17.11 -1.02
C GLU A 72 -4.94 -16.60 -1.23
N TYR A 73 -5.86 -17.51 -1.01
CA TYR A 73 -7.30 -17.25 -1.14
C TYR A 73 -8.04 -17.76 0.08
N ILE A 74 -9.19 -17.16 0.34
CA ILE A 74 -10.19 -17.67 1.27
C ILE A 74 -11.51 -17.92 0.55
N ILE A 75 -12.30 -18.84 1.11
CA ILE A 75 -13.67 -19.08 0.66
C ILE A 75 -14.57 -17.89 1.02
N GLU A 76 -15.71 -17.76 0.34
CA GLU A 76 -16.65 -16.64 0.52
C GLU A 76 -17.22 -16.55 1.94
N GLU A 77 -17.39 -17.68 2.63
CA GLU A 77 -17.87 -17.73 4.02
C GLU A 77 -16.96 -16.95 4.98
N GLY A 78 -15.67 -16.80 4.64
CA GLY A 78 -14.71 -16.01 5.38
C GLY A 78 -15.00 -14.51 5.32
N LEU A 79 -15.72 -14.02 4.31
CA LEU A 79 -15.99 -12.59 4.09
C LEU A 79 -16.70 -11.94 5.29
N LYS A 80 -17.56 -12.68 5.99
CA LYS A 80 -18.27 -12.17 7.17
C LYS A 80 -17.36 -11.85 8.36
N LYS A 81 -16.12 -12.34 8.34
CA LYS A 81 -15.16 -12.24 9.46
C LYS A 81 -13.87 -11.49 9.08
N THR A 82 -13.82 -10.92 7.88
CA THR A 82 -12.69 -10.16 7.36
C THR A 82 -13.15 -8.83 6.75
N ILE A 83 -12.24 -8.05 6.28
CA ILE A 83 -12.51 -6.80 5.56
C ILE A 83 -12.09 -6.99 4.11
N PHE A 84 -13.05 -6.81 3.19
CA PHE A 84 -12.82 -6.80 1.75
C PHE A 84 -12.56 -5.37 1.27
N LEU A 85 -11.46 -5.17 0.59
CA LEU A 85 -11.05 -3.89 0.03
C LEU A 85 -10.93 -3.98 -1.50
N LYS A 86 -11.30 -2.90 -2.15
CA LYS A 86 -11.17 -2.73 -3.59
C LYS A 86 -9.75 -2.32 -3.97
N ALA A 87 -9.36 -2.66 -5.21
CA ALA A 87 -8.18 -2.07 -5.84
C ALA A 87 -8.20 -0.55 -5.71
N GLY A 88 -7.04 0.07 -5.54
CA GLY A 88 -6.88 1.49 -5.22
C GLY A 88 -6.86 1.79 -3.72
N SER A 89 -7.29 0.89 -2.84
CA SER A 89 -7.24 1.11 -1.39
C SER A 89 -5.81 1.11 -0.86
N LEU A 90 -5.53 2.03 0.06
CA LEU A 90 -4.28 2.05 0.82
C LEU A 90 -4.40 1.11 2.03
N VAL A 91 -3.36 0.33 2.28
CA VAL A 91 -3.19 -0.48 3.48
C VAL A 91 -1.85 -0.18 4.16
N LEU A 92 -1.79 -0.36 5.47
CA LEU A 92 -0.59 -0.19 6.28
C LEU A 92 -0.41 -1.41 7.18
N SER A 93 0.74 -2.06 7.12
CA SER A 93 1.02 -3.20 8.01
C SER A 93 1.17 -2.74 9.46
N ASN A 94 0.57 -3.48 10.39
CA ASN A 94 0.72 -3.22 11.83
C ASN A 94 1.51 -4.31 12.55
N SER A 95 1.83 -5.42 11.90
CA SER A 95 2.55 -6.56 12.46
C SER A 95 3.62 -7.07 11.50
N ALA A 96 4.49 -7.96 11.95
CA ALA A 96 5.61 -8.56 11.21
C ALA A 96 6.60 -7.53 10.62
N THR A 97 6.15 -6.68 9.73
CA THR A 97 6.94 -5.56 9.14
C THR A 97 6.14 -4.27 9.31
N PRO A 98 6.03 -3.73 10.54
CA PRO A 98 5.11 -2.64 10.85
C PRO A 98 5.43 -1.35 10.09
N GLY A 99 4.37 -0.57 9.78
CA GLY A 99 4.48 0.72 9.13
C GLY A 99 4.82 0.66 7.64
N LEU A 100 4.63 -0.49 6.97
CA LEU A 100 4.83 -0.63 5.53
C LEU A 100 3.53 -0.24 4.79
N PRO A 101 3.47 0.90 4.09
CA PRO A 101 2.32 1.27 3.28
C PRO A 101 2.34 0.56 1.93
N LYS A 102 1.16 0.17 1.44
CA LYS A 102 0.96 -0.36 0.09
C LYS A 102 -0.41 0.08 -0.44
N ILE A 103 -0.52 0.22 -1.76
CA ILE A 103 -1.78 0.45 -2.47
C ILE A 103 -2.15 -0.85 -3.19
N LEU A 104 -3.40 -1.26 -3.06
CA LEU A 104 -3.88 -2.49 -3.68
C LEU A 104 -4.09 -2.29 -5.18
N ASP A 105 -3.62 -3.20 -6.02
CA ASP A 105 -3.96 -3.29 -7.43
C ASP A 105 -4.95 -4.43 -7.72
N ILE A 106 -5.32 -5.18 -6.68
CA ILE A 106 -6.22 -6.33 -6.72
C ILE A 106 -7.22 -6.20 -5.58
N ASP A 107 -8.49 -6.50 -5.85
CA ASP A 107 -9.52 -6.65 -4.81
C ASP A 107 -9.11 -7.78 -3.86
N THR A 108 -9.11 -7.52 -2.54
CA THR A 108 -8.61 -8.50 -1.57
C THR A 108 -9.23 -8.37 -0.20
N CYS A 109 -9.23 -9.48 0.53
CA CYS A 109 -9.49 -9.51 1.96
C CYS A 109 -8.20 -9.27 2.74
N ILE A 110 -8.29 -8.54 3.84
CA ILE A 110 -7.16 -8.21 4.71
C ILE A 110 -7.34 -8.76 6.13
N HIS A 111 -6.27 -9.38 6.64
CA HIS A 111 -6.27 -9.88 8.02
C HIS A 111 -6.00 -8.78 9.05
N ASP A 112 -6.10 -9.11 10.33
CA ASP A 112 -5.92 -8.20 11.47
C ASP A 112 -4.48 -7.68 11.66
N GLY A 113 -3.53 -8.10 10.84
CA GLY A 113 -2.19 -7.53 10.69
C GLY A 113 -2.12 -6.29 9.79
N TRP A 114 -3.25 -5.89 9.19
CA TRP A 114 -3.36 -4.73 8.34
C TRP A 114 -4.28 -3.66 8.92
N LEU A 115 -3.93 -2.41 8.65
CA LEU A 115 -4.79 -1.24 8.83
C LEU A 115 -5.25 -0.74 7.47
N TYR A 116 -6.43 -0.13 7.43
CA TYR A 116 -7.01 0.49 6.25
C TYR A 116 -7.70 1.82 6.60
N PHE A 117 -8.02 2.61 5.60
CA PHE A 117 -8.39 4.02 5.75
C PHE A 117 -9.73 4.31 5.03
N PRO A 118 -10.89 4.05 5.67
CA PRO A 118 -12.20 4.20 5.03
C PRO A 118 -12.52 5.63 4.60
N SER A 119 -11.99 6.61 5.35
CA SER A 119 -12.17 8.03 5.07
C SER A 119 -10.90 8.81 5.39
N SER A 120 -10.52 9.74 4.50
CA SER A 120 -9.32 10.54 4.66
C SER A 120 -9.47 11.92 4.02
N LYS A 121 -8.83 12.93 4.61
CA LYS A 121 -8.64 14.26 4.02
C LYS A 121 -7.48 14.30 3.02
N PHE A 122 -6.66 13.25 2.96
CA PHE A 122 -5.51 13.11 2.09
C PHE A 122 -5.78 12.05 1.02
N SER A 123 -5.12 12.16 -0.12
CA SER A 123 -5.10 11.08 -1.13
C SER A 123 -4.33 9.85 -0.64
N ASN A 124 -4.56 8.70 -1.28
CA ASN A 124 -3.82 7.48 -0.97
C ASN A 124 -2.33 7.61 -1.31
N GLU A 125 -1.99 8.36 -2.35
CA GLU A 125 -0.61 8.66 -2.77
C GLU A 125 0.10 9.53 -1.72
N TYR A 126 -0.59 10.57 -1.21
CA TYR A 126 -0.07 11.38 -0.11
C TYR A 126 0.19 10.53 1.12
N LEU A 127 -0.81 9.75 1.58
CA LEU A 127 -0.69 8.89 2.76
C LEU A 127 0.39 7.80 2.59
N TYR A 128 0.54 7.24 1.38
CA TYR A 128 1.63 6.31 1.09
C TYR A 128 3.00 6.96 1.33
N LEU A 129 3.22 8.16 0.80
CA LEU A 129 4.48 8.90 0.98
C LEU A 129 4.68 9.34 2.43
N TYR A 130 3.62 9.79 3.08
CA TYR A 130 3.61 10.16 4.49
C TYR A 130 4.02 8.99 5.38
N PHE A 131 3.35 7.85 5.29
CA PHE A 131 3.69 6.67 6.09
C PHE A 131 5.09 6.14 5.78
N LYS A 132 5.52 6.19 4.53
CA LYS A 132 6.89 5.84 4.15
C LYS A 132 7.92 6.76 4.83
N TYR A 133 7.61 8.04 4.94
CA TYR A 133 8.49 9.01 5.61
C TYR A 133 8.56 8.80 7.12
N ILE A 134 7.40 8.69 7.78
CA ILE A 134 7.34 8.58 9.25
C ILE A 134 7.57 7.17 9.79
N ARG A 135 7.77 6.16 8.92
CA ARG A 135 7.83 4.75 9.31
C ARG A 135 8.79 4.48 10.45
N ASN A 136 10.02 5.00 10.37
CA ASN A 136 11.02 4.77 11.42
C ASN A 136 10.57 5.33 12.77
N ASN A 137 9.93 6.48 12.78
CA ASN A 137 9.38 7.10 13.98
C ASN A 137 8.24 6.27 14.56
N LEU A 138 7.32 5.77 13.69
CA LEU A 138 6.22 4.90 14.12
C LEU A 138 6.73 3.60 14.74
N VAL A 139 7.73 2.97 14.13
CA VAL A 139 8.36 1.75 14.65
C VAL A 139 9.04 2.02 15.98
N ALA A 140 9.78 3.12 16.12
CA ALA A 140 10.43 3.51 17.36
C ALA A 140 9.42 3.71 18.51
N LEU A 141 8.28 4.33 18.24
CA LEU A 141 7.19 4.50 19.21
C LEU A 141 6.49 3.18 19.57
N GLY A 142 6.52 2.18 18.66
CA GLY A 142 5.94 0.85 18.89
C GLY A 142 6.82 -0.11 19.70
N ASN A 143 8.12 0.13 19.80
CA ASN A 143 9.11 -0.78 20.37
C ASN A 143 9.13 -0.83 21.93
N GLY A 144 8.10 -0.32 22.60
CA GLY A 144 7.95 -0.44 24.07
C GLY A 144 7.53 -1.83 24.56
N SER A 145 7.31 -2.83 23.69
CA SER A 145 6.96 -4.21 24.04
C SER A 145 7.72 -5.22 23.19
N VAL A 146 7.93 -6.42 23.74
CA VAL A 146 8.63 -7.57 23.11
C VAL A 146 8.03 -7.99 21.76
N PHE A 147 6.82 -7.55 21.42
CA PHE A 147 6.16 -7.79 20.14
C PHE A 147 6.04 -6.48 19.35
N THR A 148 6.65 -6.45 18.18
CA THR A 148 6.67 -5.35 17.22
C THR A 148 5.31 -5.15 16.51
N ASN A 149 4.24 -4.94 17.28
CA ASN A 149 2.92 -4.61 16.73
C ASN A 149 2.66 -3.10 16.87
N LEU A 150 2.48 -2.42 15.76
CA LEU A 150 2.14 -1.02 15.72
C LEU A 150 0.65 -0.85 16.13
N LYS A 151 0.41 -0.38 17.35
CA LYS A 151 -0.95 -0.14 17.85
C LYS A 151 -1.61 0.99 17.06
N THR A 152 -2.88 0.82 16.75
CA THR A 152 -3.69 1.81 16.02
C THR A 152 -3.67 3.18 16.67
N ASP A 153 -3.65 3.24 18.02
CA ASP A 153 -3.66 4.48 18.76
C ASP A 153 -2.34 5.28 18.60
N ILE A 154 -1.21 4.61 18.40
CA ILE A 154 0.06 5.29 18.10
C ILE A 154 -0.08 6.07 16.78
N ILE A 155 -0.68 5.45 15.77
CA ILE A 155 -0.89 6.09 14.46
C ILE A 155 -1.92 7.21 14.57
N LYS A 156 -3.05 6.96 15.27
CA LYS A 156 -4.10 7.97 15.45
C LYS A 156 -3.58 9.23 16.15
N ASN A 157 -2.74 9.05 17.16
CA ASN A 157 -2.21 10.16 17.96
C ASN A 157 -0.93 10.77 17.39
N TYR A 158 -0.50 10.35 16.19
CA TYR A 158 0.72 10.90 15.59
C TYR A 158 0.49 12.36 15.16
N PRO A 159 1.36 13.31 15.61
CA PRO A 159 1.23 14.72 15.27
C PRO A 159 1.26 14.92 13.75
N THR A 160 0.32 15.69 13.23
CA THR A 160 0.13 15.85 11.79
C THR A 160 -0.41 17.23 11.47
N ASN A 161 0.15 17.87 10.44
CA ASN A 161 -0.40 19.08 9.84
C ASN A 161 -1.32 18.69 8.67
N LEU A 162 -2.51 19.26 8.64
CA LEU A 162 -3.42 19.20 7.48
C LEU A 162 -3.21 20.45 6.62
N PRO A 163 -2.59 20.33 5.44
CA PRO A 163 -2.47 21.41 4.48
C PRO A 163 -3.86 21.88 4.00
N THR A 164 -3.91 23.07 3.40
CA THR A 164 -5.12 23.52 2.72
C THR A 164 -5.47 22.63 1.53
N TYR A 165 -6.74 22.61 1.15
CA TYR A 165 -7.21 21.84 0.01
C TYR A 165 -6.45 22.15 -1.28
N ASP A 166 -6.15 23.43 -1.54
CA ASP A 166 -5.42 23.88 -2.74
C ASP A 166 -3.99 23.33 -2.79
N VAL A 167 -3.31 23.27 -1.63
CA VAL A 167 -1.96 22.69 -1.55
C VAL A 167 -1.99 21.20 -1.80
N LEU A 168 -2.96 20.49 -1.20
CA LEU A 168 -3.13 19.05 -1.43
C LEU A 168 -3.46 18.74 -2.90
N ASN A 169 -4.35 19.52 -3.52
CA ASN A 169 -4.70 19.34 -4.93
C ASN A 169 -3.50 19.57 -5.85
N LYS A 170 -2.76 20.66 -5.68
CA LYS A 170 -1.54 20.93 -6.47
C LYS A 170 -0.50 19.82 -6.32
N PHE A 171 -0.36 19.28 -5.11
CA PHE A 171 0.52 18.13 -4.89
C PHE A 171 0.01 16.88 -5.60
N ASP A 172 -1.28 16.59 -5.51
CA ASP A 172 -1.92 15.44 -6.15
C ASP A 172 -1.85 15.49 -7.68
N GLU A 173 -1.99 16.68 -8.29
CA GLU A 173 -1.81 16.90 -9.73
C GLU A 173 -0.42 16.45 -10.23
N ILE A 174 0.59 16.57 -9.40
CA ILE A 174 1.95 16.13 -9.73
C ILE A 174 2.14 14.64 -9.42
N VAL A 175 1.67 14.19 -8.27
CA VAL A 175 2.02 12.87 -7.72
C VAL A 175 1.16 11.75 -8.31
N LYS A 176 -0.14 11.96 -8.51
CA LYS A 176 -1.02 10.92 -9.07
C LYS A 176 -0.61 10.42 -10.47
N PRO A 177 -0.22 11.30 -11.42
CA PRO A 177 0.31 10.82 -12.71
C PRO A 177 1.57 9.96 -12.56
N ILE A 178 2.46 10.28 -11.61
CA ILE A 178 3.66 9.49 -11.33
C ILE A 178 3.27 8.11 -10.80
N PHE A 179 2.34 8.02 -9.84
CA PHE A 179 1.85 6.75 -9.32
C PHE A 179 1.15 5.93 -10.40
N SER A 180 0.34 6.58 -11.26
CA SER A 180 -0.31 5.92 -12.39
C SER A 180 0.71 5.33 -13.38
N MET A 181 1.80 6.06 -13.65
CA MET A 181 2.89 5.58 -14.50
C MET A 181 3.60 4.37 -13.85
N ILE A 182 3.91 4.44 -12.55
CA ILE A 182 4.51 3.32 -11.80
C ILE A 182 3.60 2.09 -11.88
N LEU A 183 2.28 2.25 -11.68
CA LEU A 183 1.32 1.16 -11.77
C LEU A 183 1.29 0.54 -13.16
N SER A 184 1.21 1.37 -14.20
CA SER A 184 1.24 0.91 -15.60
C SER A 184 2.50 0.11 -15.90
N LYS A 185 3.68 0.62 -15.50
CA LYS A 185 4.95 -0.08 -15.71
C LYS A 185 5.09 -1.35 -14.87
N THR A 186 4.52 -1.39 -13.68
CA THR A 186 4.47 -2.60 -12.85
C THR A 186 3.64 -3.70 -13.53
N ARG A 187 2.47 -3.33 -14.08
CA ARG A 187 1.61 -4.27 -14.83
C ARG A 187 2.25 -4.74 -16.14
N GLU A 188 2.89 -3.83 -16.87
CA GLU A 188 3.64 -4.14 -18.10
C GLU A 188 4.77 -5.13 -17.82
N SER A 189 5.57 -4.88 -16.78
CA SER A 189 6.67 -5.78 -16.38
C SER A 189 6.16 -7.17 -16.01
N LYS A 190 5.03 -7.26 -15.29
CA LYS A 190 4.41 -8.56 -14.97
C LYS A 190 4.03 -9.31 -16.24
N ARG A 191 3.33 -8.62 -17.17
CA ARG A 191 2.92 -9.22 -18.45
C ARG A 191 4.11 -9.71 -19.28
N LEU A 192 5.19 -8.93 -19.33
CA LEU A 192 6.41 -9.32 -20.05
C LEU A 192 7.08 -10.57 -19.44
N ILE A 193 7.08 -10.67 -18.10
CA ILE A 193 7.56 -11.86 -17.39
C ILE A 193 6.71 -13.09 -17.78
N GLU A 194 5.37 -12.97 -17.76
CA GLU A 194 4.46 -14.04 -18.13
C GLU A 194 4.66 -14.50 -19.59
N ILE A 195 4.84 -13.55 -20.51
CA ILE A 195 5.16 -13.83 -21.93
C ILE A 195 6.48 -14.57 -22.04
N ARG A 196 7.54 -14.07 -21.42
CA ARG A 196 8.86 -14.72 -21.41
C ARG A 196 8.77 -16.14 -20.89
N ASP A 197 8.13 -16.34 -19.74
CA ASP A 197 8.08 -17.64 -19.07
C ASP A 197 7.21 -18.65 -19.84
N THR A 198 6.27 -18.15 -20.66
CA THR A 198 5.48 -18.98 -21.58
C THR A 198 6.23 -19.32 -22.85
N LEU A 199 6.97 -18.37 -23.43
CA LEU A 199 7.63 -18.56 -24.72
C LEU A 199 8.98 -19.27 -24.60
N LEU A 200 9.75 -19.00 -23.56
CA LEU A 200 11.10 -19.52 -23.41
C LEU A 200 11.19 -21.06 -23.43
N PRO A 201 10.32 -21.83 -22.72
CA PRO A 201 10.31 -23.29 -22.82
C PRO A 201 9.99 -23.79 -24.22
N LYS A 202 9.08 -23.14 -24.96
CA LYS A 202 8.68 -23.50 -26.31
C LYS A 202 9.79 -23.26 -27.33
N LEU A 203 10.54 -22.17 -27.17
CA LEU A 203 11.73 -21.90 -27.97
C LEU A 203 12.83 -22.93 -27.72
N MET A 204 13.08 -23.25 -26.43
CA MET A 204 14.11 -24.21 -26.05
C MET A 204 13.80 -25.65 -26.48
N SER A 205 12.50 -26.02 -26.55
CA SER A 205 12.07 -27.34 -27.02
C SER A 205 11.99 -27.47 -28.55
N GLY A 206 12.12 -26.34 -29.29
CA GLY A 206 11.93 -26.33 -30.74
C GLY A 206 10.44 -26.38 -31.16
N GLU A 207 9.49 -26.26 -30.22
CA GLU A 207 8.05 -26.18 -30.50
C GLU A 207 7.72 -24.89 -31.27
N LEU A 208 8.46 -23.81 -31.00
CA LEU A 208 8.41 -22.53 -31.69
C LEU A 208 9.66 -22.36 -32.54
N ASP A 209 9.49 -22.37 -33.86
CA ASP A 209 10.53 -22.05 -34.84
C ASP A 209 10.50 -20.54 -35.15
N VAL A 210 11.61 -19.86 -34.91
CA VAL A 210 11.78 -18.42 -35.17
C VAL A 210 12.73 -18.13 -36.31
N SER A 211 13.13 -19.16 -37.10
CA SER A 211 14.08 -19.01 -38.23
C SER A 211 13.58 -18.06 -39.32
N ASN A 212 12.28 -17.80 -39.38
CA ASN A 212 11.62 -16.92 -40.36
C ASN A 212 11.14 -15.58 -39.77
N VAL A 213 11.58 -15.21 -38.56
CA VAL A 213 11.24 -13.91 -37.96
C VAL A 213 12.29 -12.89 -38.35
N ASP A 214 11.93 -11.90 -39.16
CA ASP A 214 12.77 -10.75 -39.45
C ASP A 214 12.82 -9.83 -38.22
N PHE A 215 14.03 -9.43 -37.78
CA PHE A 215 14.29 -8.53 -36.64
C PHE A 215 14.61 -7.12 -37.11
#